data_fcfd2b8838ac67c15658ceb876e31c2a
#
_entry.id   fcfd2b8838ac67c15658ceb876e31c2a
#
_cell.length_a   1.000
_cell.length_b   1.000
_cell.length_c   1.000
_cell.angle_alpha   90.00
_cell.angle_beta   90.00
_cell.angle_gamma   90.00
#
_symmetry.space_group_name_H-M   'P 1'
#
loop_
_entity.id
_entity.type
_entity.pdbx_description
1 polymer ?
#
loop_
_entity_poly.entity_id
_entity_poly.type
_entity_poly.pdbx_seq_one_letter_code
_entity_poly.pdbx_strand_id
1 'polypeptide(L)'
;MIRELDRKPMNLLVLGASGGCGQWLVRLARERGHHIRALVRPATPFNPSAGIEVIRGEVLEEGVLDRALEGCETVLSALGIQRKTPWNPWSALASPPDLATQAARRLVETMPGHGVRRVVAISAGGVGESVRQLHPLLRWLIAHSNVAASYRDLEGMEAVFAGSGLDWLAVRPTTLRAGPPTGTIQVVQHFGLFSHISRCDVAAWMLAAAERPEPFTERTPMIGTTGRRRRKSAWSAKRP
;
A
#
# COMPACT_ATOMS: atom_id res chain seq x y z
N MET A 1 -5.76 -5.29 24.65
CA MET A 1 -6.19 -3.90 24.48
C MET A 1 -4.98 -3.04 24.76
N ILE A 2 -4.09 -2.86 23.75
CA ILE A 2 -2.91 -2.01 23.84
C ILE A 2 -3.43 -0.58 23.74
N ARG A 3 -3.12 0.24 24.73
CA ARG A 3 -3.57 1.63 24.84
C ARG A 3 -3.15 2.40 23.59
N GLU A 4 -4.11 3.02 22.92
CA GLU A 4 -3.96 3.88 21.73
C GLU A 4 -3.17 5.18 22.01
N LEU A 5 -2.73 5.39 23.23
CA LEU A 5 -2.27 6.70 23.75
C LEU A 5 -0.74 6.85 23.83
N ASP A 6 0.08 5.83 23.48
CA ASP A 6 1.55 5.87 23.62
C ASP A 6 2.32 5.75 22.28
N ARG A 7 1.66 6.02 21.13
CA ARG A 7 2.36 5.95 19.85
C ARG A 7 3.10 7.28 19.58
N LYS A 8 4.43 7.18 19.48
CA LYS A 8 5.25 8.32 19.08
C LYS A 8 4.86 8.75 17.66
N PRO A 9 4.60 10.06 17.42
CA PRO A 9 4.44 10.56 16.06
C PRO A 9 5.65 10.20 15.19
N MET A 10 5.39 9.79 13.96
CA MET A 10 6.42 9.44 12.97
C MET A 10 6.32 10.37 11.77
N ASN A 11 7.43 10.59 11.09
CA ASN A 11 7.49 11.27 9.80
C ASN A 11 7.35 10.23 8.68
N LEU A 12 6.24 10.24 7.97
CA LEU A 12 5.89 9.24 6.97
C LEU A 12 5.88 9.84 5.56
N LEU A 13 6.61 9.20 4.65
CA LEU A 13 6.44 9.46 3.21
C LEU A 13 5.35 8.54 2.66
N VAL A 14 4.32 9.12 2.03
CA VAL A 14 3.26 8.36 1.34
C VAL A 14 3.41 8.53 -0.17
N LEU A 15 3.77 7.44 -0.86
CA LEU A 15 3.78 7.35 -2.31
C LEU A 15 2.42 6.88 -2.82
N GLY A 16 1.94 7.49 -3.93
CA GLY A 16 0.61 7.18 -4.44
C GLY A 16 -0.52 7.73 -3.55
N ALA A 17 -0.27 8.83 -2.83
CA ALA A 17 -1.18 9.45 -1.86
C ALA A 17 -2.56 9.81 -2.44
N SER A 18 -2.65 10.15 -3.74
CA SER A 18 -3.91 10.45 -4.43
C SER A 18 -4.72 9.21 -4.85
N GLY A 19 -4.11 8.01 -4.74
CA GLY A 19 -4.77 6.75 -5.07
C GLY A 19 -5.76 6.27 -4.01
N GLY A 20 -6.56 5.25 -4.35
CA GLY A 20 -7.63 4.79 -3.47
C GLY A 20 -7.18 4.26 -2.09
N CYS A 21 -6.00 3.61 -1.99
CA CYS A 21 -5.43 3.24 -0.69
C CYS A 21 -4.61 4.39 -0.09
N GLY A 22 -3.90 5.16 -0.93
CA GLY A 22 -3.06 6.28 -0.49
C GLY A 22 -3.86 7.36 0.24
N GLN A 23 -5.05 7.71 -0.23
CA GLN A 23 -5.93 8.66 0.43
C GLN A 23 -6.33 8.19 1.85
N TRP A 24 -6.57 6.88 2.02
CA TRP A 24 -6.83 6.31 3.34
C TRP A 24 -5.59 6.29 4.23
N LEU A 25 -4.40 5.99 3.67
CA LEU A 25 -3.14 6.08 4.41
C LEU A 25 -2.92 7.50 4.96
N VAL A 26 -3.03 8.52 4.09
CA VAL A 26 -2.88 9.92 4.48
C VAL A 26 -3.89 10.31 5.57
N ARG A 27 -5.15 9.95 5.39
CA ARG A 27 -6.21 10.25 6.35
C ARG A 27 -5.94 9.59 7.72
N LEU A 28 -5.72 8.27 7.73
CA LEU A 28 -5.55 7.50 8.97
C LEU A 28 -4.25 7.88 9.69
N ALA A 29 -3.15 8.12 8.96
CA ALA A 29 -1.90 8.56 9.54
C ALA A 29 -2.05 9.92 10.24
N ARG A 30 -2.77 10.86 9.61
CA ARG A 30 -3.10 12.15 10.24
C ARG A 30 -3.96 11.99 11.49
N GLU A 31 -5.01 11.16 11.42
CA GLU A 31 -5.90 10.87 12.56
C GLU A 31 -5.13 10.27 13.76
N ARG A 32 -3.99 9.59 13.49
CA ARG A 32 -3.08 9.05 14.52
C ARG A 32 -1.97 10.00 14.94
N GLY A 33 -1.94 11.23 14.43
CA GLY A 33 -0.99 12.26 14.82
C GLY A 33 0.39 12.17 14.15
N HIS A 34 0.55 11.39 13.07
CA HIS A 34 1.79 11.35 12.30
C HIS A 34 1.96 12.59 11.42
N HIS A 35 3.22 12.94 11.14
CA HIS A 35 3.58 13.92 10.13
C HIS A 35 3.67 13.24 8.76
N ILE A 36 3.05 13.84 7.74
CA ILE A 36 2.88 13.20 6.45
C ILE A 36 3.46 14.07 5.35
N ARG A 37 4.35 13.48 4.58
CA ARG A 37 4.81 13.98 3.29
C ARG A 37 4.16 13.13 2.20
N ALA A 38 3.35 13.74 1.35
CA ALA A 38 2.58 13.06 0.31
C ALA A 38 3.16 13.37 -1.07
N LEU A 39 3.78 12.38 -1.72
CA LEU A 39 4.24 12.54 -3.10
C LEU A 39 3.06 12.34 -4.05
N VAL A 40 2.79 13.36 -4.86
CA VAL A 40 1.66 13.42 -5.78
C VAL A 40 2.12 13.93 -7.14
N ARG A 41 1.67 13.30 -8.21
CA ARG A 41 1.97 13.73 -9.58
C ARG A 41 1.50 15.17 -9.83
N PRO A 42 2.26 15.97 -10.61
CA PRO A 42 1.96 17.39 -10.81
C PRO A 42 0.53 17.67 -11.27
N ALA A 43 0.03 16.91 -12.25
CA ALA A 43 -1.29 17.10 -12.85
C ALA A 43 -2.45 16.49 -12.03
N THR A 44 -2.17 15.78 -10.93
CA THR A 44 -3.22 15.09 -10.16
C THR A 44 -3.85 16.05 -9.16
N PRO A 45 -5.17 16.28 -9.21
CA PRO A 45 -5.87 17.02 -8.16
C PRO A 45 -5.70 16.33 -6.81
N PHE A 46 -5.19 17.06 -5.83
CA PHE A 46 -5.02 16.55 -4.48
C PHE A 46 -5.09 17.73 -3.50
N ASN A 47 -6.17 17.78 -2.74
CA ASN A 47 -6.42 18.78 -1.71
C ASN A 47 -6.43 18.08 -0.35
N PRO A 48 -5.27 17.92 0.30
CA PRO A 48 -5.21 17.31 1.60
C PRO A 48 -5.75 18.27 2.67
N SER A 49 -6.17 17.70 3.78
CA SER A 49 -6.46 18.49 4.97
C SER A 49 -5.19 19.16 5.51
N ALA A 50 -5.33 20.20 6.35
CA ALA A 50 -4.21 20.87 6.98
C ALA A 50 -3.25 19.88 7.71
N GLY A 51 -1.96 20.21 7.71
CA GLY A 51 -0.91 19.40 8.36
C GLY A 51 -0.30 18.30 7.49
N ILE A 52 -0.58 18.28 6.18
CA ILE A 52 0.03 17.35 5.22
C ILE A 52 0.90 18.16 4.26
N GLU A 53 2.19 17.81 4.21
CA GLU A 53 3.13 18.40 3.25
C GLU A 53 2.98 17.70 1.89
N VAL A 54 2.68 18.47 0.85
CA VAL A 54 2.50 17.91 -0.51
C VAL A 54 3.74 18.20 -1.34
N ILE A 55 4.39 17.14 -1.81
CA ILE A 55 5.49 17.21 -2.74
C ILE A 55 4.96 16.87 -4.14
N ARG A 56 5.13 17.80 -5.07
CA ARG A 56 4.74 17.62 -6.47
C ARG A 56 5.92 17.09 -7.29
N GLY A 57 5.71 15.96 -7.97
CA GLY A 57 6.71 15.35 -8.84
C GLY A 57 6.31 13.93 -9.24
N GLU A 58 6.98 13.41 -10.26
CA GLU A 58 6.87 12.00 -10.65
C GLU A 58 7.87 11.17 -9.82
N VAL A 59 7.45 10.00 -9.34
CA VAL A 59 8.31 9.15 -8.47
C VAL A 59 9.59 8.68 -9.17
N LEU A 60 9.60 8.65 -10.50
CA LEU A 60 10.76 8.25 -11.30
C LEU A 60 11.61 9.45 -11.77
N GLU A 61 11.18 10.66 -11.48
CA GLU A 61 11.92 11.88 -11.81
C GLU A 61 13.11 12.04 -10.85
N GLU A 62 14.25 12.48 -11.39
CA GLU A 62 15.48 12.67 -10.63
C GLU A 62 15.32 13.74 -9.54
N GLY A 63 15.87 13.48 -8.36
CA GLY A 63 15.81 14.39 -7.20
C GLY A 63 14.45 14.52 -6.52
N VAL A 64 13.37 13.95 -7.07
CA VAL A 64 12.04 14.02 -6.44
C VAL A 64 11.98 13.19 -5.17
N LEU A 65 12.54 11.98 -5.19
CA LEU A 65 12.58 11.13 -4.00
C LEU A 65 13.50 11.70 -2.92
N ASP A 66 14.60 12.35 -3.29
CA ASP A 66 15.50 13.02 -2.34
C ASP A 66 14.72 14.07 -1.54
N ARG A 67 14.05 14.98 -2.24
CA ARG A 67 13.20 15.98 -1.57
C ARG A 67 12.07 15.36 -0.75
N ALA A 68 11.48 14.27 -1.25
CA ALA A 68 10.36 13.62 -0.58
C ALA A 68 10.78 12.88 0.70
N LEU A 69 11.99 12.34 0.75
CA LEU A 69 12.50 11.55 1.88
C LEU A 69 13.10 12.41 3.01
N GLU A 70 13.32 13.71 2.78
CA GLU A 70 13.89 14.59 3.80
C GLU A 70 13.11 14.50 5.12
N GLY A 71 13.81 14.14 6.21
CA GLY A 71 13.23 14.03 7.56
C GLY A 71 12.23 12.92 7.77
N CYS A 72 12.03 12.02 6.79
CA CYS A 72 11.15 10.86 6.92
C CYS A 72 11.84 9.72 7.70
N GLU A 73 11.03 8.89 8.36
CA GLU A 73 11.47 7.70 9.10
C GLU A 73 11.01 6.41 8.40
N THR A 74 9.89 6.45 7.66
CA THR A 74 9.28 5.28 7.02
C THR A 74 8.57 5.67 5.73
N VAL A 75 8.65 4.79 4.73
CA VAL A 75 7.92 4.92 3.46
C VAL A 75 6.70 4.01 3.46
N LEU A 76 5.55 4.58 3.11
CA LEU A 76 4.31 3.85 2.80
C LEU A 76 4.04 3.96 1.30
N SER A 77 4.20 2.86 0.56
CA SER A 77 4.01 2.85 -0.89
C SER A 77 2.67 2.22 -1.28
N ALA A 78 1.77 3.04 -1.82
CA ALA A 78 0.52 2.62 -2.43
C ALA A 78 0.57 2.78 -3.97
N LEU A 79 1.76 2.62 -4.55
CA LEU A 79 1.96 2.66 -5.99
C LEU A 79 1.47 1.37 -6.65
N GLY A 80 1.04 1.49 -7.88
CA GLY A 80 0.65 0.36 -8.72
C GLY A 80 0.23 0.83 -10.10
N ILE A 81 0.31 -0.07 -11.06
CA ILE A 81 -0.10 0.19 -12.43
C ILE A 81 -1.58 0.58 -12.48
N GLN A 82 -1.86 1.67 -13.17
CA GLN A 82 -3.22 2.12 -13.46
C GLN A 82 -3.65 1.65 -14.86
N ARG A 83 -4.90 1.25 -14.99
CA ARG A 83 -5.56 0.99 -16.27
C ARG A 83 -6.49 2.15 -16.62
N LYS A 84 -6.67 2.43 -17.90
CA LYS A 84 -7.61 3.48 -18.37
C LYS A 84 -9.01 3.24 -17.84
N THR A 85 -9.43 1.98 -17.78
CA THR A 85 -10.72 1.55 -17.23
C THR A 85 -10.49 0.54 -16.12
N PRO A 86 -10.47 0.93 -14.84
CA PRO A 86 -10.04 0.09 -13.73
C PRO A 86 -10.81 -1.23 -13.55
N TRP A 87 -12.11 -1.23 -13.87
CA TRP A 87 -12.97 -2.43 -13.75
C TRP A 87 -12.87 -3.39 -14.94
N ASN A 88 -12.25 -2.96 -16.06
CA ASN A 88 -12.03 -3.83 -17.22
C ASN A 88 -10.62 -4.44 -17.16
N PRO A 89 -10.49 -5.78 -16.97
CA PRO A 89 -9.19 -6.45 -16.91
C PRO A 89 -8.35 -6.33 -18.19
N TRP A 90 -9.00 -6.16 -19.33
CA TRP A 90 -8.35 -6.03 -20.66
C TRP A 90 -8.09 -4.58 -21.07
N SER A 91 -8.45 -3.60 -20.25
CA SER A 91 -8.20 -2.19 -20.55
C SER A 91 -6.69 -1.90 -20.62
N ALA A 92 -6.33 -1.04 -21.56
CA ALA A 92 -4.95 -0.58 -21.73
C ALA A 92 -4.40 0.07 -20.45
N LEU A 93 -3.09 -0.05 -20.26
CA LEU A 93 -2.39 0.59 -19.16
C LEU A 93 -2.39 2.11 -19.33
N ALA A 94 -2.47 2.83 -18.22
CA ALA A 94 -2.42 4.29 -18.12
C ALA A 94 -1.15 4.77 -17.39
N SER A 95 -0.28 3.86 -16.99
CA SER A 95 1.02 4.10 -16.36
C SER A 95 2.07 3.16 -16.96
N PRO A 96 3.37 3.41 -16.74
CA PRO A 96 4.43 2.48 -17.12
C PRO A 96 4.16 1.06 -16.61
N PRO A 97 4.50 0.01 -17.39
CA PRO A 97 4.19 -1.38 -17.04
C PRO A 97 5.05 -1.94 -15.90
N ASP A 98 6.04 -1.20 -15.45
CA ASP A 98 7.03 -1.55 -14.43
C ASP A 98 7.21 -0.43 -13.38
N LEU A 99 6.16 0.38 -13.18
CA LEU A 99 6.18 1.54 -12.31
C LEU A 99 6.60 1.22 -10.87
N ALA A 100 6.03 0.18 -10.26
CA ALA A 100 6.33 -0.18 -8.89
C ALA A 100 7.75 -0.76 -8.75
N THR A 101 8.19 -1.54 -9.74
CA THR A 101 9.57 -2.06 -9.80
C THR A 101 10.60 -0.94 -9.91
N GLN A 102 10.39 0.02 -10.81
CA GLN A 102 11.32 1.15 -10.97
C GLN A 102 11.32 2.05 -9.72
N ALA A 103 10.15 2.34 -9.16
CA ALA A 103 10.03 3.09 -7.91
C ALA A 103 10.76 2.39 -6.75
N ALA A 104 10.65 1.06 -6.64
CA ALA A 104 11.38 0.29 -5.63
C ALA A 104 12.90 0.40 -5.80
N ARG A 105 13.43 0.31 -7.03
CA ARG A 105 14.85 0.52 -7.31
C ARG A 105 15.32 1.89 -6.85
N ARG A 106 14.59 2.94 -7.22
CA ARG A 106 14.92 4.31 -6.78
C ARG A 106 14.86 4.46 -5.27
N LEU A 107 13.87 3.86 -4.59
CA LEU A 107 13.77 3.86 -3.13
C LEU A 107 14.98 3.17 -2.48
N VAL A 108 15.37 2.00 -2.98
CA VAL A 108 16.52 1.25 -2.46
C VAL A 108 17.82 2.06 -2.60
N GLU A 109 17.98 2.80 -3.70
CA GLU A 109 19.13 3.68 -3.94
C GLU A 109 19.13 4.92 -3.03
N THR A 110 17.94 5.54 -2.81
CA THR A 110 17.85 6.87 -2.17
C THR A 110 17.64 6.79 -0.66
N MET A 111 16.82 5.87 -0.16
CA MET A 111 16.44 5.77 1.26
C MET A 111 17.64 5.71 2.23
N PRO A 112 18.72 4.94 1.94
CA PRO A 112 19.86 4.86 2.87
C PRO A 112 20.55 6.21 3.08
N GLY A 113 20.65 7.04 2.03
CA GLY A 113 21.25 8.39 2.10
C GLY A 113 20.51 9.34 3.03
N HIS A 114 19.20 9.10 3.25
CA HIS A 114 18.35 9.86 4.17
C HIS A 114 18.16 9.18 5.53
N GLY A 115 18.87 8.08 5.79
CA GLY A 115 18.72 7.31 7.04
C GLY A 115 17.41 6.53 7.15
N VAL A 116 16.60 6.49 6.09
CA VAL A 116 15.32 5.77 6.05
C VAL A 116 15.58 4.30 5.74
N ARG A 117 15.11 3.41 6.59
CA ARG A 117 15.37 1.95 6.44
C ARG A 117 14.11 1.12 6.30
N ARG A 118 12.93 1.68 6.63
CA ARG A 118 11.68 0.94 6.64
C ARG A 118 10.77 1.33 5.48
N VAL A 119 10.25 0.32 4.77
CA VAL A 119 9.24 0.50 3.73
C VAL A 119 8.11 -0.52 3.86
N VAL A 120 6.86 -0.04 3.80
CA VAL A 120 5.66 -0.88 3.72
C VAL A 120 4.98 -0.58 2.39
N ALA A 121 4.90 -1.58 1.52
CA ALA A 121 4.34 -1.44 0.17
C ALA A 121 3.06 -2.27 -0.02
N ILE A 122 2.18 -1.82 -0.90
CA ILE A 122 1.06 -2.64 -1.37
C ILE A 122 1.54 -3.51 -2.54
N SER A 123 1.28 -4.80 -2.43
CA SER A 123 1.37 -5.78 -3.50
C SER A 123 -0.03 -6.32 -3.82
N ALA A 124 -0.16 -7.59 -4.21
CA ALA A 124 -1.45 -8.24 -4.46
C ALA A 124 -1.41 -9.72 -4.08
N GLY A 125 -2.51 -10.23 -3.54
CA GLY A 125 -2.70 -11.66 -3.38
C GLY A 125 -2.59 -12.37 -4.72
N GLY A 126 -1.73 -13.39 -4.81
CA GLY A 126 -1.43 -14.11 -6.05
C GLY A 126 -0.13 -13.67 -6.74
N VAL A 127 0.61 -12.71 -6.19
CA VAL A 127 1.98 -12.41 -6.63
C VAL A 127 2.93 -13.48 -6.12
N GLY A 128 3.93 -13.82 -6.93
CA GLY A 128 4.95 -14.80 -6.61
C GLY A 128 4.37 -16.17 -6.22
N GLU A 129 4.88 -16.76 -5.15
CA GLU A 129 4.46 -18.07 -4.65
C GLU A 129 2.97 -18.13 -4.24
N SER A 130 2.34 -17.00 -3.89
CA SER A 130 0.93 -16.96 -3.50
C SER A 130 -0.04 -17.19 -4.68
N VAL A 131 0.45 -17.28 -5.92
CA VAL A 131 -0.35 -17.67 -7.09
C VAL A 131 -1.03 -19.03 -6.89
N ARG A 132 -0.41 -19.95 -6.13
CA ARG A 132 -0.95 -21.27 -5.81
C ARG A 132 -2.16 -21.22 -4.88
N GLN A 133 -2.33 -20.13 -4.18
CA GLN A 133 -3.42 -19.88 -3.22
C GLN A 133 -4.65 -19.25 -3.88
N LEU A 134 -4.55 -18.87 -5.17
CA LEU A 134 -5.66 -18.31 -5.94
C LEU A 134 -6.62 -19.39 -6.43
N HIS A 135 -7.90 -19.04 -6.42
CA HIS A 135 -8.90 -19.82 -7.13
C HIS A 135 -8.52 -19.96 -8.63
N PRO A 136 -8.63 -21.15 -9.25
CA PRO A 136 -8.18 -21.39 -10.64
C PRO A 136 -8.73 -20.38 -11.65
N LEU A 137 -10.00 -19.98 -11.53
CA LEU A 137 -10.61 -18.98 -12.42
C LEU A 137 -9.96 -17.60 -12.29
N LEU A 138 -9.62 -17.16 -11.07
CA LEU A 138 -8.90 -15.90 -10.87
C LEU A 138 -7.50 -15.97 -11.48
N ARG A 139 -6.80 -17.07 -11.28
CA ARG A 139 -5.48 -17.29 -11.87
C ARG A 139 -5.55 -17.23 -13.39
N TRP A 140 -6.55 -17.87 -13.99
CA TRP A 140 -6.77 -17.82 -15.44
C TRP A 140 -7.05 -16.38 -15.91
N LEU A 141 -7.96 -15.67 -15.24
CA LEU A 141 -8.32 -14.28 -15.57
C LEU A 141 -7.10 -13.36 -15.52
N ILE A 142 -6.29 -13.47 -14.46
CA ILE A 142 -5.06 -12.67 -14.31
C ILE A 142 -4.09 -12.98 -15.45
N ALA A 143 -3.83 -14.26 -15.72
CA ALA A 143 -2.88 -14.68 -16.75
C ALA A 143 -3.27 -14.24 -18.17
N HIS A 144 -4.57 -14.14 -18.48
CA HIS A 144 -5.09 -13.85 -19.82
C HIS A 144 -5.64 -12.41 -19.96
N SER A 145 -5.24 -11.51 -19.09
CA SER A 145 -5.66 -10.10 -19.15
C SER A 145 -4.49 -9.15 -18.89
N ASN A 146 -4.70 -7.85 -19.07
CA ASN A 146 -3.72 -6.82 -18.75
C ASN A 146 -3.43 -6.68 -17.25
N VAL A 147 -4.16 -7.41 -16.40
CA VAL A 147 -3.84 -7.54 -14.97
C VAL A 147 -2.49 -8.25 -14.77
N ALA A 148 -2.11 -9.17 -15.68
CA ALA A 148 -0.81 -9.84 -15.64
C ALA A 148 0.37 -8.87 -15.58
N ALA A 149 0.29 -7.73 -16.27
CA ALA A 149 1.33 -6.70 -16.20
C ALA A 149 1.50 -6.15 -14.77
N SER A 150 0.38 -5.86 -14.09
CA SER A 150 0.42 -5.39 -12.70
C SER A 150 1.03 -6.42 -11.75
N TYR A 151 0.74 -7.71 -11.96
CA TYR A 151 1.28 -8.78 -11.14
C TYR A 151 2.79 -8.96 -11.33
N ARG A 152 3.27 -8.89 -12.59
CA ARG A 152 4.71 -8.93 -12.89
C ARG A 152 5.45 -7.73 -12.30
N ASP A 153 4.87 -6.54 -12.37
CA ASP A 153 5.45 -5.33 -11.79
C ASP A 153 5.56 -5.43 -10.26
N LEU A 154 4.51 -5.92 -9.59
CA LEU A 154 4.54 -6.12 -8.15
C LEU A 154 5.52 -7.22 -7.73
N GLU A 155 5.65 -8.29 -8.49
CA GLU A 155 6.66 -9.33 -8.27
C GLU A 155 8.08 -8.77 -8.41
N GLY A 156 8.32 -7.95 -9.44
CA GLY A 156 9.58 -7.23 -9.62
C GLY A 156 9.89 -6.28 -8.46
N MET A 157 8.90 -5.54 -7.97
CA MET A 157 9.02 -4.69 -6.79
C MET A 157 9.44 -5.50 -5.54
N GLU A 158 8.77 -6.61 -5.27
CA GLU A 158 9.11 -7.48 -4.14
C GLU A 158 10.52 -8.06 -4.24
N ALA A 159 10.94 -8.48 -5.45
CA ALA A 159 12.28 -8.97 -5.71
C ALA A 159 13.36 -7.90 -5.46
N VAL A 160 13.11 -6.65 -5.85
CA VAL A 160 14.00 -5.52 -5.59
C VAL A 160 14.15 -5.30 -4.09
N PHE A 161 13.05 -5.27 -3.33
CA PHE A 161 13.12 -5.10 -1.88
C PHE A 161 13.79 -6.30 -1.20
N ALA A 162 13.60 -7.52 -1.68
CA ALA A 162 14.24 -8.71 -1.13
C ALA A 162 15.77 -8.66 -1.22
N GLY A 163 16.32 -8.02 -2.25
CA GLY A 163 17.77 -7.81 -2.43
C GLY A 163 18.35 -6.57 -1.76
N SER A 164 17.54 -5.74 -1.08
CA SER A 164 17.94 -4.37 -0.71
C SER A 164 18.58 -4.20 0.67
N GLY A 165 18.45 -5.15 1.55
CA GLY A 165 18.84 -5.00 2.97
C GLY A 165 17.95 -4.05 3.80
N LEU A 166 16.89 -3.47 3.22
CA LEU A 166 15.90 -2.66 3.93
C LEU A 166 15.01 -3.52 4.84
N ASP A 167 14.43 -2.89 5.84
CA ASP A 167 13.33 -3.48 6.59
C ASP A 167 12.02 -3.26 5.81
N TRP A 168 11.66 -4.23 5.00
CA TRP A 168 10.57 -4.12 4.05
C TRP A 168 9.43 -5.11 4.31
N LEU A 169 8.23 -4.69 3.91
CA LEU A 169 7.04 -5.50 3.92
C LEU A 169 6.16 -5.14 2.72
N ALA A 170 5.77 -6.14 1.92
CA ALA A 170 4.82 -6.01 0.83
C ALA A 170 3.53 -6.73 1.19
N VAL A 171 2.50 -5.96 1.59
CA VAL A 171 1.20 -6.56 1.91
C VAL A 171 0.51 -7.00 0.63
N ARG A 172 -0.03 -8.22 0.62
CA ARG A 172 -0.75 -8.83 -0.50
C ARG A 172 -2.27 -8.89 -0.20
N PRO A 173 -3.03 -7.81 -0.44
CA PRO A 173 -4.47 -7.83 -0.24
C PRO A 173 -5.18 -8.74 -1.25
N THR A 174 -6.29 -9.35 -0.82
CA THR A 174 -7.27 -9.96 -1.71
C THR A 174 -7.98 -8.87 -2.54
N THR A 175 -9.08 -9.14 -3.23
CA THR A 175 -9.76 -8.16 -4.09
C THR A 175 -10.07 -6.87 -3.33
N LEU A 176 -9.49 -5.76 -3.80
CA LEU A 176 -9.70 -4.44 -3.20
C LEU A 176 -11.11 -3.91 -3.52
N ARG A 177 -11.84 -3.48 -2.50
CA ARG A 177 -13.12 -2.80 -2.65
C ARG A 177 -13.09 -1.39 -2.10
N ALA A 178 -13.93 -0.53 -2.67
CA ALA A 178 -14.31 0.73 -2.03
C ALA A 178 -15.28 0.42 -0.88
N GLY A 179 -15.26 1.23 0.18
CA GLY A 179 -16.20 1.08 1.30
C GLY A 179 -15.57 1.41 2.65
N PRO A 180 -16.41 1.41 3.70
CA PRO A 180 -15.96 1.65 5.06
C PRO A 180 -15.07 0.50 5.56
N PRO A 181 -14.33 0.71 6.67
CA PRO A 181 -13.57 -0.36 7.29
C PRO A 181 -14.49 -1.50 7.72
N THR A 182 -14.04 -2.73 7.51
CA THR A 182 -14.79 -3.92 7.97
C THR A 182 -14.40 -4.31 9.40
N GLY A 183 -13.24 -3.89 9.87
CA GLY A 183 -12.70 -4.16 11.19
C GLY A 183 -12.29 -5.63 11.43
N THR A 184 -12.25 -6.44 10.37
CA THR A 184 -11.94 -7.88 10.48
C THR A 184 -10.86 -8.29 9.49
N ILE A 185 -9.66 -7.72 9.66
CA ILE A 185 -8.51 -8.04 8.82
C ILE A 185 -7.81 -9.27 9.38
N GLN A 186 -7.48 -10.21 8.50
CA GLN A 186 -6.73 -11.41 8.86
C GLN A 186 -5.70 -11.74 7.78
N VAL A 187 -4.61 -12.38 8.19
CA VAL A 187 -3.73 -13.10 7.27
C VAL A 187 -4.48 -14.33 6.78
N VAL A 188 -4.57 -14.49 5.47
CA VAL A 188 -5.34 -15.55 4.82
C VAL A 188 -4.43 -16.43 3.96
N GLN A 189 -4.75 -17.73 3.89
CA GLN A 189 -3.99 -18.71 3.09
C GLN A 189 -4.66 -19.03 1.74
N HIS A 190 -5.87 -18.49 1.50
CA HIS A 190 -6.63 -18.73 0.27
C HIS A 190 -7.25 -17.44 -0.25
N PHE A 191 -7.19 -17.27 -1.56
CA PHE A 191 -7.81 -16.17 -2.28
C PHE A 191 -8.91 -16.73 -3.20
N GLY A 192 -10.13 -16.81 -2.69
CA GLY A 192 -11.31 -17.25 -3.41
C GLY A 192 -11.98 -16.13 -4.22
N LEU A 193 -12.96 -16.50 -5.04
CA LEU A 193 -13.69 -15.56 -5.90
C LEU A 193 -14.38 -14.43 -5.15
N PHE A 194 -14.80 -14.67 -3.92
CA PHE A 194 -15.50 -13.71 -3.07
C PHE A 194 -14.62 -13.09 -1.99
N SER A 195 -13.33 -13.44 -1.98
CA SER A 195 -12.39 -12.84 -1.05
C SER A 195 -12.17 -11.38 -1.39
N HIS A 196 -12.40 -10.50 -0.43
CA HIS A 196 -12.23 -9.06 -0.61
C HIS A 196 -11.76 -8.38 0.68
N ILE A 197 -11.23 -7.18 0.53
CA ILE A 197 -10.83 -6.31 1.63
C ILE A 197 -11.07 -4.85 1.23
N SER A 198 -11.46 -4.00 2.19
CA SER A 198 -11.61 -2.58 1.90
C SER A 198 -10.24 -1.89 1.78
N ARG A 199 -10.16 -0.85 0.95
CA ARG A 199 -8.95 -0.02 0.86
C ARG A 199 -8.60 0.65 2.18
N CYS A 200 -9.61 0.98 2.98
CA CYS A 200 -9.44 1.51 4.32
C CYS A 200 -8.78 0.49 5.25
N ASP A 201 -9.22 -0.77 5.22
CA ASP A 201 -8.63 -1.84 6.04
C ASP A 201 -7.17 -2.12 5.65
N VAL A 202 -6.86 -2.13 4.33
CA VAL A 202 -5.47 -2.28 3.87
C VAL A 202 -4.60 -1.12 4.38
N ALA A 203 -5.07 0.12 4.26
CA ALA A 203 -4.35 1.28 4.74
C ALA A 203 -4.14 1.24 6.27
N ALA A 204 -5.16 0.85 7.02
CA ALA A 204 -5.07 0.71 8.48
C ALA A 204 -4.06 -0.38 8.89
N TRP A 205 -4.01 -1.49 8.14
CA TRP A 205 -3.08 -2.57 8.37
C TRP A 205 -1.64 -2.16 8.05
N MET A 206 -1.42 -1.49 6.91
CA MET A 206 -0.10 -0.96 6.52
C MET A 206 0.44 0.03 7.55
N LEU A 207 -0.40 0.94 8.01
CA LEU A 207 -0.02 1.92 9.01
C LEU A 207 0.33 1.24 10.34
N ALA A 208 -0.49 0.28 10.79
CA ALA A 208 -0.20 -0.49 11.98
C ALA A 208 1.09 -1.32 11.86
N ALA A 209 1.42 -1.80 10.66
CA ALA A 209 2.69 -2.48 10.38
C ALA A 209 3.87 -1.50 10.47
N ALA A 210 3.75 -0.30 9.90
CA ALA A 210 4.80 0.73 9.96
C ALA A 210 5.11 1.19 11.39
N GLU A 211 4.12 1.22 12.26
CA GLU A 211 4.22 1.62 13.67
C GLU A 211 4.88 0.56 14.58
N ARG A 212 5.11 -0.66 14.09
CA ARG A 212 5.78 -1.70 14.89
C ARG A 212 7.27 -1.37 15.05
N PRO A 213 7.83 -1.43 16.25
CA PRO A 213 9.26 -1.17 16.45
C PRO A 213 10.14 -2.31 15.92
N GLU A 214 9.64 -3.56 15.93
CA GLU A 214 10.41 -4.74 15.53
C GLU A 214 10.55 -4.83 14.01
N PRO A 215 11.70 -5.34 13.49
CA PRO A 215 11.86 -5.65 12.07
C PRO A 215 10.85 -6.70 11.59
N PHE A 216 10.48 -6.60 10.32
CA PHE A 216 9.55 -7.55 9.72
C PHE A 216 10.20 -8.93 9.53
N THR A 217 9.59 -9.96 10.10
CA THR A 217 9.98 -11.38 9.89
C THR A 217 9.18 -11.99 8.74
N GLU A 218 7.87 -11.71 8.67
CA GLU A 218 7.02 -12.05 7.54
C GLU A 218 6.98 -10.86 6.57
N ARG A 219 7.43 -11.08 5.33
CA ARG A 219 7.67 -10.01 4.35
C ARG A 219 6.50 -9.80 3.38
N THR A 220 5.71 -10.86 3.12
CA THR A 220 4.68 -10.87 2.08
C THR A 220 3.34 -11.45 2.56
N PRO A 221 2.78 -10.97 3.70
CA PRO A 221 1.53 -11.50 4.22
C PRO A 221 0.37 -11.22 3.27
N MET A 222 -0.43 -12.25 2.95
CA MET A 222 -1.67 -12.08 2.23
C MET A 222 -2.80 -11.78 3.22
N ILE A 223 -3.51 -10.66 3.02
CA ILE A 223 -4.56 -10.20 3.92
C ILE A 223 -5.93 -10.14 3.24
N GLY A 224 -6.95 -10.47 4.01
CA GLY A 224 -8.35 -10.44 3.58
C GLY A 224 -9.29 -10.30 4.75
N THR A 225 -10.59 -10.27 4.47
CA THR A 225 -11.62 -10.32 5.50
C THR A 225 -12.18 -11.72 5.60
N THR A 226 -12.44 -12.19 6.80
CA THR A 226 -13.21 -13.42 7.00
C THR A 226 -14.69 -13.11 6.79
N GLY A 227 -15.34 -13.88 5.93
CA GLY A 227 -16.78 -13.74 5.60
C GLY A 227 -17.76 -14.02 6.76
N ARG A 228 -17.31 -14.06 8.00
CA ARG A 228 -18.19 -14.10 9.18
C ARG A 228 -18.50 -12.67 9.63
N ARG A 229 -19.71 -12.20 9.33
CA ARG A 229 -20.33 -11.08 10.04
C ARG A 229 -20.29 -11.38 11.55
N ARG A 230 -19.25 -10.91 12.23
CA ARG A 230 -19.34 -10.74 13.69
C ARG A 230 -20.20 -9.50 13.93
N ARG A 231 -21.27 -9.73 14.75
CA ARG A 231 -22.16 -8.70 15.29
C ARG A 231 -21.36 -7.46 15.70
N LYS A 232 -21.94 -6.30 15.36
CA LYS A 232 -21.56 -4.95 15.76
C LYS A 232 -20.96 -4.94 17.17
N SER A 233 -19.68 -4.79 17.32
CA SER A 233 -19.10 -4.20 18.51
C SER A 233 -18.91 -2.73 18.20
N ALA A 234 -19.52 -1.91 19.02
CA ALA A 234 -19.72 -0.50 18.89
C ALA A 234 -18.40 0.27 18.67
N TRP A 235 -18.20 0.76 17.45
CA TRP A 235 -17.51 2.01 17.28
C TRP A 235 -18.56 3.11 17.26
N SER A 236 -18.80 3.67 18.44
CA SER A 236 -19.62 4.85 18.64
C SER A 236 -18.90 6.06 18.04
N ALA A 237 -19.19 6.37 16.78
CA ALA A 237 -18.92 7.69 16.23
C ALA A 237 -19.87 8.68 16.90
N LYS A 238 -19.43 9.35 17.95
CA LYS A 238 -20.05 10.62 18.35
C LYS A 238 -19.78 11.62 17.24
N ARG A 239 -20.84 12.02 16.57
CA ARG A 239 -20.85 13.25 15.74
C ARG A 239 -20.97 14.47 16.69
N PRO A 240 -20.33 15.59 16.31
CA PRO A 240 -20.70 16.89 16.89
C PRO A 240 -22.07 17.31 16.38
#